data_cf8b46fd4336b67c2d1ac3cadd9b258d
#
_entry.id   cf8b46fd4336b67c2d1ac3cadd9b258d
#
_cell.length_a   1.000
_cell.length_b   1.000
_cell.length_c   1.000
_cell.angle_alpha   90.00
_cell.angle_beta   90.00
_cell.angle_gamma   90.00
#
_symmetry.space_group_name_H-M   'P 1'
#
loop_
_entity.id
_entity.type
_entity.pdbx_description
1 polymer ?
#
loop_
_entity_poly.entity_id
_entity_poly.type
_entity_poly.pdbx_seq_one_letter_code
_entity_poly.pdbx_strand_id
1 'polypeptide(L)'
;PCQDQYIHEKYLKDIDPFFTCFLEHRRDWTDTITYMQRISPAEYGQVPPMSVQGKYIVKGERGGRISAKEEALRAFKDIGFLHDLNIVSGDAVSFRFRDENTRAWLRDVGSVLELYVYKACLDADIFNDIISSAVVRWDEVLGHASVINEIDVMATRGVVPLFISCK
;
A
#
# COMPACT_ATOMS: atom_id res chain seq x y z
N PRO A 1 -19.75 -10.88 1.48
CA PRO A 1 -19.87 -9.43 1.34
C PRO A 1 -18.57 -8.94 0.74
N CYS A 2 -18.64 -8.36 -0.47
CA CYS A 2 -17.50 -7.66 -1.04
C CYS A 2 -17.14 -6.53 -0.07
N GLN A 3 -15.90 -6.52 0.43
CA GLN A 3 -15.34 -5.33 1.04
C GLN A 3 -15.33 -4.25 -0.05
N ASP A 4 -15.62 -3.00 0.32
CA ASP A 4 -15.63 -1.88 -0.62
C ASP A 4 -14.31 -1.82 -1.38
N GLN A 5 -14.36 -2.16 -2.66
CA GLN A 5 -13.22 -2.19 -3.58
C GLN A 5 -13.01 -0.83 -4.25
N TYR A 6 -13.75 0.18 -3.81
CA TYR A 6 -13.63 1.56 -4.28
C TYR A 6 -12.75 2.37 -3.33
N ILE A 7 -11.79 3.08 -3.89
CA ILE A 7 -11.00 4.04 -3.12
C ILE A 7 -11.87 5.25 -2.83
N HIS A 8 -12.08 5.54 -1.55
CA HIS A 8 -12.89 6.68 -1.15
C HIS A 8 -12.31 7.98 -1.72
N GLU A 9 -13.18 8.83 -2.29
CA GLU A 9 -12.83 10.08 -2.99
C GLU A 9 -11.85 10.97 -2.21
N LYS A 10 -11.99 11.04 -0.89
CA LYS A 10 -11.11 11.84 -0.02
C LYS A 10 -9.62 11.45 -0.12
N TYR A 11 -9.30 10.23 -0.57
CA TYR A 11 -7.93 9.74 -0.70
C TYR A 11 -7.35 9.92 -2.10
N LEU A 12 -8.15 10.26 -3.11
CA LEU A 12 -7.66 10.42 -4.48
C LEU A 12 -6.57 11.49 -4.60
N LYS A 13 -6.67 12.56 -3.80
CA LYS A 13 -5.67 13.63 -3.74
C LYS A 13 -4.31 13.19 -3.17
N ASP A 14 -4.27 12.07 -2.46
CA ASP A 14 -3.07 11.55 -1.82
C ASP A 14 -2.23 10.69 -2.78
N ILE A 15 -2.84 10.21 -3.88
CA ILE A 15 -2.21 9.23 -4.79
C ILE A 15 -1.02 9.83 -5.53
N ASP A 16 -1.16 11.03 -6.11
CA ASP A 16 -0.08 11.66 -6.86
C ASP A 16 1.13 12.02 -5.98
N PRO A 17 0.96 12.62 -4.78
CA PRO A 17 2.06 12.83 -3.85
C PRO A 17 2.73 11.51 -3.43
N PHE A 18 1.95 10.45 -3.21
CA PHE A 18 2.47 9.14 -2.84
C PHE A 18 3.30 8.52 -3.98
N PHE A 19 2.78 8.59 -5.21
CA PHE A 19 3.50 8.10 -6.38
C PHE A 19 4.78 8.91 -6.66
N THR A 20 4.75 10.21 -6.47
CA THR A 20 5.95 11.06 -6.56
C THR A 20 7.00 10.64 -5.54
N CYS A 21 6.60 10.41 -4.30
CA CYS A 21 7.49 9.91 -3.26
C CYS A 21 8.10 8.54 -3.63
N PHE A 22 7.30 7.63 -4.23
CA PHE A 22 7.81 6.37 -4.75
C PHE A 22 8.89 6.58 -5.83
N LEU A 23 8.66 7.45 -6.81
CA LEU A 23 9.62 7.71 -7.89
C LEU A 23 10.95 8.26 -7.36
N GLU A 24 10.90 9.17 -6.39
CA GLU A 24 12.08 9.78 -5.76
C GLU A 24 12.89 8.75 -4.96
N HIS A 25 12.22 7.83 -4.27
CA HIS A 25 12.83 6.83 -3.39
C HIS A 25 12.81 5.40 -3.96
N ARG A 26 12.59 5.23 -5.27
CA ARG A 26 12.36 3.91 -5.91
C ARG A 26 13.44 2.86 -5.65
N ARG A 27 14.71 3.28 -5.48
CA ARG A 27 15.83 2.37 -5.22
C ARG A 27 15.75 1.71 -3.85
N ASP A 28 15.24 2.43 -2.89
CA ASP A 28 15.11 2.00 -1.50
C ASP A 28 13.66 1.61 -1.13
N TRP A 29 12.74 1.63 -2.11
CA TRP A 29 11.32 1.47 -1.85
C TRP A 29 10.97 0.17 -1.13
N THR A 30 11.41 -0.97 -1.68
CA THR A 30 11.16 -2.29 -1.09
C THR A 30 11.73 -2.39 0.32
N ASP A 31 12.95 -1.89 0.54
CA ASP A 31 13.57 -1.86 1.87
C ASP A 31 12.78 -0.98 2.82
N THR A 32 12.31 0.19 2.37
CA THR A 32 11.52 1.11 3.17
C THR A 32 10.21 0.46 3.63
N ILE A 33 9.45 -0.13 2.69
CA ILE A 33 8.19 -0.79 3.02
C ILE A 33 8.41 -2.03 3.90
N THR A 34 9.43 -2.84 3.59
CA THR A 34 9.81 -3.98 4.44
C THR A 34 10.19 -3.52 5.86
N TYR A 35 10.92 -2.41 5.97
CA TYR A 35 11.23 -1.80 7.26
C TYR A 35 9.95 -1.42 8.01
N MET A 36 9.00 -0.73 7.35
CA MET A 36 7.71 -0.34 7.94
C MET A 36 6.91 -1.55 8.43
N GLN A 37 6.89 -2.65 7.67
CA GLN A 37 6.26 -3.91 8.09
C GLN A 37 6.90 -4.48 9.35
N ARG A 38 8.24 -4.45 9.44
CA ARG A 38 9.02 -5.05 10.54
C ARG A 38 8.91 -4.28 11.85
N ILE A 39 8.83 -2.95 11.81
CA ILE A 39 8.70 -2.14 13.02
C ILE A 39 7.24 -2.00 13.48
N SER A 40 6.27 -2.36 12.64
CA SER A 40 4.85 -2.35 12.98
C SER A 40 4.22 -3.74 12.80
N PRO A 41 4.73 -4.79 13.46
CA PRO A 41 4.22 -6.14 13.27
C PRO A 41 2.76 -6.20 13.72
N ALA A 42 1.96 -6.98 12.99
CA ALA A 42 0.67 -7.45 13.48
C ALA A 42 0.87 -8.83 14.10
N GLU A 43 0.36 -9.07 15.27
CA GLU A 43 0.16 -10.42 15.76
C GLU A 43 -0.92 -11.12 14.91
N TYR A 44 -0.86 -12.46 14.85
CA TYR A 44 -1.81 -13.23 14.04
C TYR A 44 -3.27 -12.86 14.38
N GLY A 45 -4.01 -12.40 13.38
CA GLY A 45 -5.41 -11.98 13.52
C GLY A 45 -5.62 -10.57 14.13
N GLN A 46 -4.55 -9.83 14.43
CA GLN A 46 -4.65 -8.47 14.94
C GLN A 46 -4.35 -7.43 13.85
N VAL A 47 -4.98 -6.27 14.02
CA VAL A 47 -4.70 -5.09 13.18
C VAL A 47 -3.37 -4.48 13.64
N PRO A 48 -2.43 -4.17 12.72
CA PRO A 48 -1.18 -3.50 13.09
C PRO A 48 -1.42 -2.18 13.82
N PRO A 49 -0.54 -1.81 14.77
CA PRO A 49 -0.73 -0.59 15.56
C PRO A 49 -0.67 0.68 14.69
N MET A 50 -1.43 1.70 15.09
CA MET A 50 -1.38 3.03 14.47
C MET A 50 -0.15 3.83 14.90
N SER A 51 0.26 3.70 16.17
CA SER A 51 1.48 4.31 16.71
C SER A 51 2.58 3.26 16.78
N VAL A 52 3.74 3.61 16.28
CA VAL A 52 4.87 2.70 16.10
C VAL A 52 6.08 3.24 16.83
N GLN A 53 6.77 2.36 17.55
CA GLN A 53 8.10 2.61 18.10
C GLN A 53 8.95 1.37 17.83
N GLY A 54 10.06 1.54 17.13
CA GLY A 54 10.91 0.42 16.74
C GLY A 54 12.39 0.79 16.67
N LYS A 55 13.22 -0.23 16.47
CA LYS A 55 14.66 -0.05 16.28
C LYS A 55 14.95 0.57 14.92
N TYR A 56 15.99 1.41 14.87
CA TYR A 56 16.50 1.99 13.62
C TYR A 56 16.96 0.93 12.60
N ILE A 57 17.48 -0.22 13.09
CA ILE A 57 17.90 -1.35 12.27
C ILE A 57 17.08 -2.57 12.65
N VAL A 58 16.45 -3.20 11.65
CA VAL A 58 15.65 -4.41 11.79
C VAL A 58 16.25 -5.57 10.99
N LYS A 59 15.81 -6.80 11.28
CA LYS A 59 16.19 -8.00 10.53
C LYS A 59 15.26 -8.16 9.31
N GLY A 60 15.85 -8.20 8.11
CA GLY A 60 15.12 -8.47 6.87
C GLY A 60 14.78 -9.95 6.71
N GLU A 61 13.98 -10.27 5.69
CA GLU A 61 13.47 -11.64 5.45
C GLU A 61 14.55 -12.67 5.19
N ARG A 62 15.60 -12.28 4.47
CA ARG A 62 16.73 -13.17 4.14
C ARG A 62 17.87 -13.11 5.16
N GLY A 63 17.57 -12.63 6.37
CA GLY A 63 18.56 -12.52 7.45
C GLY A 63 19.49 -11.30 7.35
N GLY A 64 19.35 -10.48 6.30
CA GLY A 64 20.05 -9.20 6.16
C GLY A 64 19.58 -8.18 7.20
N ARG A 65 20.28 -7.04 7.27
CA ARG A 65 19.92 -5.90 8.13
C ARG A 65 19.33 -4.82 7.25
N ILE A 66 18.18 -4.29 7.63
CA ILE A 66 17.51 -3.16 6.98
C ILE A 66 17.51 -2.00 7.96
N SER A 67 18.10 -0.87 7.57
CA SER A 67 18.04 0.36 8.34
C SER A 67 16.84 1.21 7.91
N ALA A 68 16.37 2.06 8.82
CA ALA A 68 15.41 3.10 8.48
C ALA A 68 15.95 3.97 7.34
N LYS A 69 15.15 4.17 6.31
CA LYS A 69 15.44 5.09 5.20
C LYS A 69 14.89 6.46 5.59
N GLU A 70 15.72 7.25 6.27
CA GLU A 70 15.30 8.51 6.88
C GLU A 70 14.64 9.47 5.89
N GLU A 71 15.22 9.61 4.67
CA GLU A 71 14.69 10.49 3.64
C GLU A 71 13.28 10.08 3.21
N ALA A 72 13.04 8.80 2.97
CA ALA A 72 11.72 8.28 2.62
C ALA A 72 10.71 8.46 3.76
N LEU A 73 11.12 8.23 5.02
CA LEU A 73 10.24 8.45 6.18
C LEU A 73 9.87 9.93 6.35
N ARG A 74 10.81 10.84 6.09
CA ARG A 74 10.55 12.28 6.09
C ARG A 74 9.61 12.67 4.95
N ALA A 75 9.80 12.13 3.74
CA ALA A 75 8.90 12.33 2.62
C ALA A 75 7.47 11.85 2.95
N PHE A 76 7.30 10.68 3.60
CA PHE A 76 5.98 10.23 4.08
C PHE A 76 5.36 11.18 5.10
N LYS A 77 6.17 11.79 5.98
CA LYS A 77 5.68 12.82 6.89
C LYS A 77 5.26 14.08 6.12
N ASP A 78 6.05 14.51 5.15
CA ASP A 78 5.81 15.75 4.40
C ASP A 78 4.53 15.68 3.56
N ILE A 79 4.21 14.51 2.99
CA ILE A 79 2.92 14.26 2.33
C ILE A 79 1.77 13.97 3.32
N GLY A 80 2.02 14.02 4.63
CA GLY A 80 1.02 13.88 5.68
C GLY A 80 0.58 12.44 5.97
N PHE A 81 1.34 11.42 5.56
CA PHE A 81 1.04 10.02 5.84
C PHE A 81 1.51 9.58 7.22
N LEU A 82 2.57 10.23 7.72
CA LEU A 82 3.10 10.01 9.06
C LEU A 82 3.01 11.28 9.91
N HIS A 83 2.64 11.12 11.17
CA HIS A 83 2.65 12.16 12.19
C HIS A 83 3.66 11.81 13.29
N ASP A 84 4.07 12.79 14.04
CA ASP A 84 4.93 12.63 15.24
C ASP A 84 6.23 11.87 14.94
N LEU A 85 6.75 11.99 13.70
CA LEU A 85 7.97 11.31 13.28
C LEU A 85 9.17 11.82 14.09
N ASN A 86 9.79 10.90 14.84
CA ASN A 86 11.04 11.11 15.54
C ASN A 86 12.03 10.02 15.15
N ILE A 87 13.23 10.41 14.71
CA ILE A 87 14.29 9.52 14.28
C ILE A 87 15.53 9.82 15.12
N VAL A 88 15.95 8.83 15.92
CA VAL A 88 17.26 8.84 16.58
C VAL A 88 18.15 7.92 15.75
N SER A 89 18.96 8.52 14.89
CA SER A 89 19.78 7.79 13.90
C SER A 89 20.65 6.72 14.57
N GLY A 90 20.60 5.52 14.02
CA GLY A 90 21.31 4.36 14.56
C GLY A 90 20.66 3.68 15.77
N ASP A 91 19.64 4.27 16.41
CA ASP A 91 19.00 3.76 17.62
C ASP A 91 17.52 3.42 17.42
N ALA A 92 16.66 4.40 17.25
CA ALA A 92 15.22 4.21 17.27
C ALA A 92 14.47 5.09 16.26
N VAL A 93 13.27 4.64 15.87
CA VAL A 93 12.31 5.40 15.09
C VAL A 93 10.94 5.29 15.74
N SER A 94 10.23 6.41 15.83
CA SER A 94 8.83 6.42 16.23
C SER A 94 7.99 7.35 15.37
N PHE A 95 6.75 6.97 15.13
CA PHE A 95 5.77 7.76 14.39
C PHE A 95 4.35 7.24 14.63
N ARG A 96 3.38 7.97 14.10
CA ARG A 96 1.97 7.55 14.03
C ARG A 96 1.49 7.63 12.58
N PHE A 97 0.84 6.57 12.09
CA PHE A 97 0.14 6.62 10.80
C PHE A 97 -1.03 7.61 10.86
N ARG A 98 -1.29 8.31 9.76
CA ARG A 98 -2.43 9.24 9.66
C ARG A 98 -3.76 8.53 9.88
N ASP A 99 -3.96 7.40 9.18
CA ASP A 99 -5.17 6.59 9.22
C ASP A 99 -4.88 5.13 8.79
N GLU A 100 -5.92 4.29 8.81
CA GLU A 100 -5.81 2.87 8.48
C GLU A 100 -5.42 2.62 7.02
N ASN A 101 -5.88 3.45 6.08
CA ASN A 101 -5.55 3.32 4.67
C ASN A 101 -4.08 3.65 4.42
N THR A 102 -3.57 4.76 4.96
CA THR A 102 -2.15 5.10 4.85
C THR A 102 -1.26 4.04 5.52
N ARG A 103 -1.71 3.46 6.64
CA ARG A 103 -1.02 2.32 7.24
C ARG A 103 -0.98 1.11 6.32
N ALA A 104 -2.10 0.75 5.67
CA ALA A 104 -2.16 -0.35 4.71
C ALA A 104 -1.22 -0.10 3.52
N TRP A 105 -1.29 1.08 2.91
CA TRP A 105 -0.47 1.46 1.75
C TRP A 105 1.03 1.46 2.04
N LEU A 106 1.45 1.97 3.20
CA LEU A 106 2.86 2.00 3.61
C LEU A 106 3.39 0.65 4.12
N ARG A 107 2.58 -0.40 4.06
CA ARG A 107 2.96 -1.76 4.45
C ARG A 107 2.85 -2.77 3.31
N ASP A 108 2.50 -2.29 2.13
CA ASP A 108 2.48 -3.11 0.93
C ASP A 108 3.30 -2.45 -0.19
N VAL A 109 4.21 -3.22 -0.78
CA VAL A 109 5.15 -2.73 -1.80
C VAL A 109 4.41 -2.35 -3.09
N GLY A 110 3.34 -3.06 -3.42
CA GLY A 110 2.55 -2.91 -4.65
C GLY A 110 1.55 -1.77 -4.62
N SER A 111 1.04 -1.42 -3.44
CA SER A 111 -0.07 -0.47 -3.27
C SER A 111 0.11 0.85 -4.02
N VAL A 112 1.32 1.38 -4.08
CA VAL A 112 1.58 2.65 -4.78
C VAL A 112 1.28 2.59 -6.28
N LEU A 113 1.62 1.48 -6.93
CA LEU A 113 1.36 1.30 -8.36
C LEU A 113 -0.12 1.03 -8.63
N GLU A 114 -0.76 0.22 -7.79
CA GLU A 114 -2.20 -0.07 -7.89
C GLU A 114 -3.04 1.19 -7.75
N LEU A 115 -2.75 2.02 -6.75
CA LEU A 115 -3.40 3.31 -6.52
C LEU A 115 -3.20 4.27 -7.70
N TYR A 116 -1.97 4.35 -8.21
CA TYR A 116 -1.66 5.21 -9.35
C TYR A 116 -2.40 4.77 -10.62
N VAL A 117 -2.42 3.47 -10.93
CA VAL A 117 -3.15 2.92 -12.08
C VAL A 117 -4.65 3.12 -11.93
N TYR A 118 -5.20 2.90 -10.72
CA TYR A 118 -6.61 3.19 -10.43
C TYR A 118 -6.95 4.66 -10.72
N LYS A 119 -6.14 5.60 -10.22
CA LYS A 119 -6.34 7.03 -10.47
C LYS A 119 -6.19 7.37 -11.96
N ALA A 120 -5.20 6.81 -12.66
CA ALA A 120 -5.02 7.03 -14.09
C ALA A 120 -6.24 6.57 -14.91
N CYS A 121 -6.87 5.46 -14.52
CA CYS A 121 -8.13 5.01 -15.12
C CYS A 121 -9.28 6.00 -14.85
N LEU A 122 -9.38 6.56 -13.64
CA LEU A 122 -10.36 7.60 -13.34
C LEU A 122 -10.14 8.87 -14.16
N ASP A 123 -8.91 9.35 -14.21
CA ASP A 123 -8.55 10.60 -14.92
C ASP A 123 -8.71 10.47 -16.45
N ALA A 124 -8.66 9.25 -16.98
CA ALA A 124 -8.89 9.00 -18.41
C ALA A 124 -10.33 9.28 -18.85
N ASP A 125 -11.29 9.24 -17.92
CA ASP A 125 -12.74 9.55 -18.15
C ASP A 125 -13.36 8.77 -19.33
N ILE A 126 -12.89 7.55 -19.58
CA ILE A 126 -13.39 6.68 -20.66
C ILE A 126 -14.05 5.39 -20.15
N PHE A 127 -13.94 5.12 -18.85
CA PHE A 127 -14.45 3.92 -18.22
C PHE A 127 -15.79 4.21 -17.51
N ASN A 128 -16.69 3.22 -17.54
CA ASN A 128 -17.99 3.32 -16.88
C ASN A 128 -17.89 2.98 -15.38
N ASP A 129 -16.96 2.08 -15.04
CA ASP A 129 -16.72 1.67 -13.66
C ASP A 129 -15.27 1.24 -13.48
N ILE A 130 -14.70 1.51 -12.29
CA ILE A 130 -13.31 1.20 -11.96
C ILE A 130 -13.27 0.74 -10.51
N ILE A 131 -12.68 -0.42 -10.26
CA ILE A 131 -12.46 -0.97 -8.91
C ILE A 131 -11.00 -1.38 -8.74
N SER A 132 -10.49 -1.27 -7.52
CA SER A 132 -9.15 -1.76 -7.14
C SER A 132 -9.27 -3.01 -6.27
N SER A 133 -8.25 -3.87 -6.29
CA SER A 133 -8.16 -5.09 -5.48
C SER A 133 -9.39 -5.98 -5.61
N ALA A 134 -9.84 -6.22 -6.86
CA ALA A 134 -11.01 -7.03 -7.14
C ALA A 134 -10.72 -8.51 -6.87
N VAL A 135 -11.41 -9.09 -5.88
CA VAL A 135 -11.28 -10.51 -5.54
C VAL A 135 -12.28 -11.33 -6.33
N VAL A 136 -11.80 -12.16 -7.24
CA VAL A 136 -12.61 -13.06 -8.05
C VAL A 136 -12.53 -14.48 -7.48
N ARG A 137 -13.70 -15.06 -7.18
CA ARG A 137 -13.85 -16.44 -6.73
C ARG A 137 -14.45 -17.28 -7.86
N TRP A 138 -13.71 -18.24 -8.35
CA TRP A 138 -14.11 -19.07 -9.49
C TRP A 138 -14.91 -20.34 -9.12
N ASP A 139 -14.93 -20.70 -7.85
CA ASP A 139 -15.36 -22.00 -7.32
C ASP A 139 -16.85 -22.14 -7.02
N GLU A 140 -17.60 -21.05 -6.93
CA GLU A 140 -19.06 -21.12 -6.74
C GLU A 140 -19.78 -21.81 -7.93
N VAL A 141 -19.10 -21.94 -9.06
CA VAL A 141 -19.64 -22.52 -10.31
C VAL A 141 -19.24 -23.99 -10.52
N LEU A 142 -18.16 -24.48 -9.93
CA LEU A 142 -17.56 -25.77 -10.28
C LEU A 142 -17.38 -26.77 -9.12
N GLY A 143 -17.71 -26.43 -7.88
CA GLY A 143 -17.72 -27.40 -6.74
C GLY A 143 -16.33 -27.90 -6.32
N HIS A 144 -15.25 -27.26 -6.70
CA HIS A 144 -13.86 -27.61 -6.37
C HIS A 144 -13.17 -26.53 -5.55
N ALA A 145 -12.03 -26.88 -4.91
CA ALA A 145 -11.29 -26.02 -3.98
C ALA A 145 -11.15 -24.57 -4.45
N SER A 146 -11.41 -23.62 -3.54
CA SER A 146 -11.54 -22.19 -3.85
C SER A 146 -10.26 -21.61 -4.46
N VAL A 147 -10.29 -21.33 -5.74
CA VAL A 147 -9.29 -20.53 -6.41
C VAL A 147 -9.71 -19.06 -6.27
N ILE A 148 -8.98 -18.33 -5.45
CA ILE A 148 -9.16 -16.89 -5.26
C ILE A 148 -8.07 -16.19 -6.06
N ASN A 149 -8.47 -15.35 -7.00
CA ASN A 149 -7.57 -14.45 -7.71
C ASN A 149 -7.88 -13.01 -7.34
N GLU A 150 -6.85 -12.23 -7.09
CA GLU A 150 -6.94 -10.79 -6.95
C GLU A 150 -6.52 -10.13 -8.27
N ILE A 151 -7.32 -9.16 -8.70
CA ILE A 151 -7.05 -8.31 -9.86
C ILE A 151 -6.76 -6.92 -9.29
N ASP A 152 -5.56 -6.42 -9.54
CA ASP A 152 -5.08 -5.19 -8.92
C ASP A 152 -5.96 -3.98 -9.30
N VAL A 153 -6.30 -3.84 -10.58
CA VAL A 153 -7.30 -2.86 -11.05
C VAL A 153 -8.18 -3.48 -12.13
N MET A 154 -9.49 -3.32 -12.00
CA MET A 154 -10.45 -3.70 -13.03
C MET A 154 -11.25 -2.47 -13.45
N ALA A 155 -11.33 -2.23 -14.76
CA ALA A 155 -12.14 -1.15 -15.34
C ALA A 155 -13.07 -1.70 -16.42
N THR A 156 -14.21 -1.05 -16.65
CA THR A 156 -15.15 -1.44 -17.70
C THR A 156 -15.42 -0.27 -18.66
N ARG A 157 -15.50 -0.59 -19.95
CA ARG A 157 -15.96 0.33 -20.96
C ARG A 157 -17.10 -0.32 -21.75
N GLY A 158 -18.33 0.09 -21.48
CA GLY A 158 -19.52 -0.61 -21.97
C GLY A 158 -19.55 -2.04 -21.42
N VAL A 159 -19.52 -3.03 -22.30
CA VAL A 159 -19.50 -4.46 -21.93
C VAL A 159 -18.09 -5.09 -21.93
N VAL A 160 -17.06 -4.28 -22.16
CA VAL A 160 -15.66 -4.77 -22.25
C VAL A 160 -14.95 -4.53 -20.95
N PRO A 161 -14.57 -5.58 -20.22
CA PRO A 161 -13.73 -5.46 -19.03
C PRO A 161 -12.25 -5.32 -19.41
N LEU A 162 -11.52 -4.52 -18.67
CA LEU A 162 -10.06 -4.41 -18.67
C LEU A 162 -9.54 -4.87 -17.31
N PHE A 163 -8.65 -5.85 -17.32
CA PHE A 163 -7.97 -6.36 -16.12
C PHE A 163 -6.51 -5.92 -16.17
N ILE A 164 -6.06 -5.24 -15.12
CA ILE A 164 -4.70 -4.69 -15.04
C ILE A 164 -4.00 -5.32 -13.83
N SER A 165 -2.80 -5.86 -14.06
CA SER A 165 -1.91 -6.34 -13.01
C SER A 165 -0.71 -5.40 -12.87
N CYS A 166 -0.45 -4.95 -11.65
CA CYS A 166 0.61 -4.00 -11.30
C CYS A 166 1.83 -4.79 -10.77
N LYS A 167 2.89 -4.93 -11.59
CA LYS A 167 4.10 -5.69 -11.22
C LYS A 167 5.37 -4.91 -11.50
#